data_7ed64b631278f6bbb203b90726f05bec
#
_entry.id   7ed64b631278f6bbb203b90726f05bec
#
_cell.length_a   1.000
_cell.length_b   1.000
_cell.length_c   1.000
_cell.angle_alpha   90.00
_cell.angle_beta   90.00
_cell.angle_gamma   90.00
#
_symmetry.space_group_name_H-M   'P 1'
#
loop_
_entity.id
_entity.type
_entity.pdbx_description
1 polymer ?
#
loop_
_entity_poly.entity_id
_entity_poly.type
_entity_poly.pdbx_seq_one_letter_code
_entity_poly.pdbx_strand_id
1 'polypeptide(L)'
;MQFRNLGRSGLRVSLVGLGCNNFGGRIDLDATRKVVDAAIEHGITLFDTADIYGEKGGSETTLGQVLGARRKDIVLASKFGMKMFHGGEGGSRRYIMSAVEESLQRLQTDWIDLYQFHKPDPLTPIDETLRAMEDLVTQGKVRYIGCSNMVAWQVADAQWTARDRGLSGFASAQDEYSLLKRGAEQDLIPAIAHYGMGLLPYFPLANGALTGKYKRGAAMPEGARLTKLPERAGQIFSEDNWRKIEGLTAFAEQRGHS
;
A
#
# COMPACT_ATOMS: atom_id res chain seq x y z
N MET A 1 8.51 -14.94 11.55
CA MET A 1 7.84 -13.65 11.26
C MET A 1 7.21 -13.09 12.54
N GLN A 2 7.31 -11.76 12.76
CA GLN A 2 6.60 -11.07 13.85
C GLN A 2 5.24 -10.56 13.35
N PHE A 3 4.27 -10.45 14.26
CA PHE A 3 2.92 -9.98 13.96
C PHE A 3 2.53 -8.85 14.91
N ARG A 4 1.70 -7.93 14.43
CA ARG A 4 1.09 -6.85 15.21
C ARG A 4 -0.31 -6.52 14.73
N ASN A 5 -1.09 -5.88 15.57
CA ASN A 5 -2.37 -5.31 15.13
C ASN A 5 -2.12 -4.05 14.29
N LEU A 6 -2.91 -3.87 13.25
CA LEU A 6 -2.87 -2.66 12.42
C LEU A 6 -3.60 -1.52 13.18
N GLY A 7 -2.81 -0.64 13.77
CA GLY A 7 -3.33 0.38 14.68
C GLY A 7 -4.06 -0.23 15.88
N ARG A 8 -5.19 0.36 16.26
CA ARG A 8 -6.09 -0.14 17.33
C ARG A 8 -7.13 -1.13 16.82
N SER A 9 -7.02 -1.59 15.58
CA SER A 9 -7.94 -2.58 15.03
C SER A 9 -7.62 -3.99 15.52
N GLY A 10 -8.59 -4.90 15.37
CA GLY A 10 -8.37 -6.34 15.56
C GLY A 10 -7.64 -7.01 14.39
N LEU A 11 -7.32 -6.28 13.32
CA LEU A 11 -6.65 -6.83 12.14
C LEU A 11 -5.18 -7.10 12.44
N ARG A 12 -4.84 -8.36 12.63
CA ARG A 12 -3.47 -8.79 12.92
C ARG A 12 -2.71 -9.11 11.64
N VAL A 13 -1.60 -8.44 11.41
CA VAL A 13 -0.80 -8.55 10.19
C VAL A 13 0.64 -8.92 10.50
N SER A 14 1.34 -9.53 9.54
CA SER A 14 2.79 -9.68 9.60
C SER A 14 3.47 -8.30 9.58
N LEU A 15 4.59 -8.17 10.30
CA LEU A 15 5.35 -6.92 10.38
C LEU A 15 5.87 -6.47 9.01
N VAL A 16 6.19 -7.43 8.14
CA VAL A 16 6.55 -7.20 6.74
C VAL A 16 5.34 -7.53 5.88
N GLY A 17 4.97 -6.60 4.99
CA GLY A 17 3.94 -6.80 3.97
C GLY A 17 4.54 -7.00 2.58
N LEU A 18 3.85 -7.73 1.72
CA LEU A 18 4.19 -7.91 0.32
C LEU A 18 3.43 -6.89 -0.54
N GLY A 19 4.16 -5.94 -1.13
CA GLY A 19 3.60 -5.02 -2.13
C GLY A 19 3.51 -5.69 -3.50
N CYS A 20 2.30 -5.76 -4.06
CA CYS A 20 1.98 -6.53 -5.27
C CYS A 20 1.97 -5.70 -6.57
N ASN A 21 2.49 -4.48 -6.56
CA ASN A 21 2.42 -3.56 -7.70
C ASN A 21 3.21 -4.01 -8.95
N ASN A 22 3.98 -5.07 -8.85
CA ASN A 22 4.71 -5.64 -9.98
C ASN A 22 3.96 -6.80 -10.66
N PHE A 23 2.96 -7.38 -10.00
CA PHE A 23 2.23 -8.54 -10.47
C PHE A 23 1.31 -8.19 -11.66
N GLY A 24 1.18 -9.11 -12.60
CA GLY A 24 0.35 -8.92 -13.77
C GLY A 24 0.76 -7.78 -14.72
N GLY A 25 1.99 -7.28 -14.56
CA GLY A 25 2.55 -6.24 -15.40
C GLY A 25 4.04 -6.44 -15.62
N ARG A 26 4.86 -6.22 -14.57
CA ARG A 26 6.32 -6.37 -14.66
C ARG A 26 6.80 -7.79 -14.54
N ILE A 27 6.08 -8.62 -13.83
CA ILE A 27 6.32 -10.06 -13.71
C ILE A 27 5.06 -10.83 -14.09
N ASP A 28 5.24 -11.96 -14.69
CA ASP A 28 4.19 -12.86 -15.16
C ASP A 28 3.57 -13.70 -14.02
N LEU A 29 2.64 -14.57 -14.37
CA LEU A 29 1.94 -15.45 -13.45
C LEU A 29 2.88 -16.41 -12.71
N ASP A 30 3.85 -17.03 -13.42
CA ASP A 30 4.74 -18.02 -12.84
C ASP A 30 5.74 -17.38 -11.88
N ALA A 31 6.29 -16.21 -12.23
CA ALA A 31 7.14 -15.43 -11.33
C ALA A 31 6.35 -14.93 -10.12
N THR A 32 5.11 -14.50 -10.32
CA THR A 32 4.22 -14.10 -9.22
C THR A 32 3.97 -15.26 -8.27
N ARG A 33 3.68 -16.45 -8.77
CA ARG A 33 3.47 -17.66 -7.96
C ARG A 33 4.67 -17.94 -7.06
N LYS A 34 5.88 -17.91 -7.62
CA LYS A 34 7.12 -18.13 -6.85
C LYS A 34 7.28 -17.10 -5.71
N VAL A 35 6.97 -15.82 -5.99
CA VAL A 35 7.06 -14.76 -4.97
C VAL A 35 6.01 -14.96 -3.87
N VAL A 36 4.77 -15.28 -4.24
CA VAL A 36 3.67 -15.53 -3.29
C VAL A 36 3.97 -16.76 -2.44
N ASP A 37 4.44 -17.86 -3.05
CA ASP A 37 4.80 -19.08 -2.33
C ASP A 37 5.89 -18.81 -1.29
N ALA A 38 6.98 -18.16 -1.70
CA ALA A 38 8.05 -17.76 -0.79
C ALA A 38 7.58 -16.82 0.32
N ALA A 39 6.72 -15.85 0.02
CA ALA A 39 6.17 -14.93 1.02
C ALA A 39 5.37 -15.69 2.10
N ILE A 40 4.48 -16.58 1.70
CA ILE A 40 3.69 -17.42 2.62
C ILE A 40 4.58 -18.35 3.43
N GLU A 41 5.55 -19.00 2.82
CA GLU A 41 6.51 -19.88 3.48
C GLU A 41 7.31 -19.15 4.58
N HIS A 42 7.64 -17.87 4.34
CA HIS A 42 8.32 -17.02 5.32
C HIS A 42 7.36 -16.37 6.34
N GLY A 43 6.07 -16.69 6.29
CA GLY A 43 5.05 -16.21 7.22
C GLY A 43 4.59 -14.77 6.98
N ILE A 44 4.78 -14.24 5.76
CA ILE A 44 4.19 -12.95 5.37
C ILE A 44 2.70 -13.16 5.11
N THR A 45 1.85 -12.45 5.86
CA THR A 45 0.39 -12.55 5.71
C THR A 45 -0.24 -11.32 5.09
N LEU A 46 0.40 -10.13 5.16
CA LEU A 46 -0.14 -8.91 4.59
C LEU A 46 0.27 -8.80 3.11
N PHE A 47 -0.71 -8.84 2.21
CA PHE A 47 -0.55 -8.67 0.76
C PHE A 47 -1.28 -7.41 0.32
N ASP A 48 -0.55 -6.44 -0.24
CA ASP A 48 -1.08 -5.13 -0.62
C ASP A 48 -1.09 -4.96 -2.14
N THR A 49 -2.26 -4.92 -2.73
CA THR A 49 -2.52 -4.65 -4.15
C THR A 49 -3.35 -3.40 -4.36
N ALA A 50 -3.83 -3.15 -5.55
CA ALA A 50 -4.79 -2.11 -5.92
C ALA A 50 -5.41 -2.43 -7.29
N ASP A 51 -6.61 -1.88 -7.55
CA ASP A 51 -7.30 -1.96 -8.83
C ASP A 51 -6.46 -1.45 -10.02
N ILE A 52 -5.65 -0.41 -9.79
CA ILE A 52 -4.80 0.22 -10.82
C ILE A 52 -3.53 -0.57 -11.13
N TYR A 53 -3.08 -1.51 -10.27
CA TYR A 53 -1.80 -2.19 -10.45
C TYR A 53 -1.84 -3.27 -11.53
N GLY A 54 -0.68 -3.49 -12.20
CA GLY A 54 -0.59 -4.48 -13.26
C GLY A 54 -1.48 -4.14 -14.46
N GLU A 55 -1.34 -2.92 -14.99
CA GLU A 55 -2.12 -2.45 -16.14
C GLU A 55 -3.65 -2.45 -15.87
N LYS A 56 -4.03 -1.88 -14.70
CA LYS A 56 -5.42 -1.69 -14.28
C LYS A 56 -6.20 -3.01 -14.12
N GLY A 57 -5.83 -3.75 -13.10
CA GLY A 57 -6.49 -4.99 -12.67
C GLY A 57 -5.64 -6.24 -12.76
N GLY A 58 -4.52 -6.19 -13.49
CA GLY A 58 -3.65 -7.34 -13.69
C GLY A 58 -3.08 -7.90 -12.38
N SER A 59 -2.74 -7.03 -11.43
CA SER A 59 -2.23 -7.50 -10.12
C SER A 59 -3.29 -8.25 -9.32
N GLU A 60 -4.51 -7.75 -9.25
CA GLU A 60 -5.63 -8.44 -8.58
C GLU A 60 -5.97 -9.75 -9.28
N THR A 61 -6.04 -9.75 -10.61
CA THR A 61 -6.31 -10.96 -11.41
C THR A 61 -5.26 -12.04 -11.18
N THR A 62 -3.98 -11.65 -11.22
CA THR A 62 -2.87 -12.60 -10.99
C THR A 62 -2.88 -13.15 -9.58
N LEU A 63 -3.15 -12.30 -8.56
CA LEU A 63 -3.29 -12.75 -7.18
C LEU A 63 -4.45 -13.73 -7.01
N GLY A 64 -5.62 -13.45 -7.60
CA GLY A 64 -6.77 -14.35 -7.55
C GLY A 64 -6.45 -15.73 -8.11
N GLN A 65 -5.73 -15.81 -9.24
CA GLN A 65 -5.30 -17.06 -9.86
C GLN A 65 -4.25 -17.83 -9.02
N VAL A 66 -3.38 -17.10 -8.30
CA VAL A 66 -2.28 -17.73 -7.54
C VAL A 66 -2.72 -18.17 -6.16
N LEU A 67 -3.57 -17.42 -5.48
CA LEU A 67 -3.93 -17.67 -4.09
C LEU A 67 -4.81 -18.93 -3.92
N GLY A 68 -5.89 -19.05 -4.69
CA GLY A 68 -6.81 -20.17 -4.54
C GLY A 68 -7.26 -20.37 -3.08
N ALA A 69 -7.17 -21.59 -2.58
CA ALA A 69 -7.55 -21.95 -1.21
C ALA A 69 -6.75 -21.23 -0.11
N ARG A 70 -5.56 -20.70 -0.44
CA ARG A 70 -4.71 -19.95 0.50
C ARG A 70 -5.18 -18.53 0.76
N ARG A 71 -6.22 -18.05 0.04
CA ARG A 71 -6.81 -16.72 0.25
C ARG A 71 -7.19 -16.48 1.72
N LYS A 72 -7.68 -17.49 2.42
CA LYS A 72 -8.07 -17.42 3.83
C LYS A 72 -6.89 -17.29 4.82
N ASP A 73 -5.68 -17.61 4.39
CA ASP A 73 -4.48 -17.63 5.24
C ASP A 73 -3.72 -16.31 5.22
N ILE A 74 -4.19 -15.34 4.41
CA ILE A 74 -3.58 -14.02 4.26
C ILE A 74 -4.55 -12.89 4.60
N VAL A 75 -4.00 -11.73 4.90
CA VAL A 75 -4.69 -10.45 4.98
C VAL A 75 -4.51 -9.74 3.64
N LEU A 76 -5.57 -9.67 2.86
CA LEU A 76 -5.54 -9.05 1.54
C LEU A 76 -6.00 -7.59 1.64
N ALA A 77 -5.09 -6.68 1.29
CA ALA A 77 -5.39 -5.27 1.10
C ALA A 77 -5.51 -4.94 -0.39
N SER A 78 -6.55 -4.20 -0.77
CA SER A 78 -6.68 -3.61 -2.09
C SER A 78 -7.10 -2.16 -1.99
N LYS A 79 -7.12 -1.44 -3.12
CA LYS A 79 -7.38 0.00 -3.16
C LYS A 79 -8.25 0.35 -4.36
N PHE A 80 -8.98 1.47 -4.26
CA PHE A 80 -9.78 2.08 -5.33
C PHE A 80 -9.54 3.60 -5.38
N GLY A 81 -10.01 4.25 -6.42
CA GLY A 81 -10.03 5.72 -6.52
C GLY A 81 -9.07 6.30 -7.54
N MET A 82 -8.16 5.49 -8.09
CA MET A 82 -7.34 5.88 -9.23
C MET A 82 -8.11 5.68 -10.56
N LYS A 83 -7.73 6.42 -11.59
CA LYS A 83 -8.43 6.40 -12.88
C LYS A 83 -8.28 5.07 -13.62
N MET A 84 -9.38 4.37 -13.81
CA MET A 84 -9.47 3.11 -14.55
C MET A 84 -9.71 3.33 -16.06
N PHE A 85 -9.67 2.25 -16.89
CA PHE A 85 -9.85 2.33 -18.34
C PHE A 85 -11.21 2.92 -18.76
N HIS A 86 -12.27 2.55 -18.05
CA HIS A 86 -13.63 3.05 -18.29
C HIS A 86 -13.88 4.46 -17.74
N GLY A 87 -12.83 5.17 -17.28
CA GLY A 87 -12.91 6.54 -16.78
C GLY A 87 -13.42 6.66 -15.34
N GLY A 88 -13.76 5.55 -14.66
CA GLY A 88 -14.16 5.57 -13.26
C GLY A 88 -12.97 5.91 -12.37
N GLU A 89 -13.16 6.83 -11.42
CA GLU A 89 -12.18 7.26 -10.41
C GLU A 89 -12.87 7.95 -9.23
N GLY A 90 -12.09 8.23 -8.18
CA GLY A 90 -12.51 9.05 -7.06
C GLY A 90 -13.22 8.30 -5.95
N GLY A 91 -13.90 9.08 -5.10
CA GLY A 91 -14.51 8.62 -3.87
C GLY A 91 -16.04 8.55 -3.89
N SER A 92 -16.69 8.75 -5.04
CA SER A 92 -18.16 8.74 -5.11
C SER A 92 -18.73 7.36 -4.78
N ARG A 93 -19.87 7.37 -4.09
CA ARG A 93 -20.60 6.13 -3.75
C ARG A 93 -20.80 5.23 -4.96
N ARG A 94 -21.25 5.81 -6.09
CA ARG A 94 -21.50 5.06 -7.32
C ARG A 94 -20.26 4.31 -7.79
N TYR A 95 -19.10 4.97 -7.77
CA TYR A 95 -17.84 4.37 -8.20
C TYR A 95 -17.35 3.31 -7.20
N ILE A 96 -17.37 3.60 -5.91
CA ILE A 96 -16.91 2.67 -4.87
C ILE A 96 -17.64 1.32 -4.96
N MET A 97 -18.98 1.36 -5.11
CA MET A 97 -19.80 0.14 -5.19
C MET A 97 -19.48 -0.69 -6.43
N SER A 98 -19.19 -0.09 -7.59
CA SER A 98 -18.77 -0.85 -8.77
C SER A 98 -17.31 -1.33 -8.67
N ALA A 99 -16.41 -0.49 -8.14
CA ALA A 99 -14.99 -0.82 -8.04
C ALA A 99 -14.74 -2.03 -7.12
N VAL A 100 -15.46 -2.15 -6.00
CA VAL A 100 -15.30 -3.31 -5.12
C VAL A 100 -15.75 -4.60 -5.79
N GLU A 101 -16.89 -4.60 -6.53
CA GLU A 101 -17.34 -5.79 -7.24
C GLU A 101 -16.32 -6.26 -8.29
N GLU A 102 -15.79 -5.34 -9.05
CA GLU A 102 -14.72 -5.63 -10.02
C GLU A 102 -13.46 -6.19 -9.35
N SER A 103 -13.05 -5.61 -8.21
CA SER A 103 -11.91 -6.10 -7.43
C SER A 103 -12.15 -7.51 -6.87
N LEU A 104 -13.32 -7.77 -6.30
CA LEU A 104 -13.70 -9.09 -5.79
C LEU A 104 -13.71 -10.15 -6.90
N GLN A 105 -14.23 -9.79 -8.08
CA GLN A 105 -14.20 -10.67 -9.25
C GLN A 105 -12.79 -10.99 -9.72
N ARG A 106 -11.91 -9.98 -9.86
CA ARG A 106 -10.50 -10.18 -10.24
C ARG A 106 -9.74 -11.01 -9.22
N LEU A 107 -9.95 -10.74 -7.93
CA LEU A 107 -9.30 -11.44 -6.81
C LEU A 107 -9.87 -12.84 -6.54
N GLN A 108 -11.00 -13.20 -7.18
CA GLN A 108 -11.70 -14.49 -7.00
C GLN A 108 -12.02 -14.77 -5.51
N THR A 109 -12.55 -13.77 -4.81
CA THR A 109 -12.87 -13.83 -3.39
C THR A 109 -14.12 -13.03 -3.06
N ASP A 110 -14.80 -13.39 -1.97
CA ASP A 110 -16.03 -12.72 -1.53
C ASP A 110 -15.77 -11.55 -0.59
N TRP A 111 -14.51 -11.36 -0.14
CA TRP A 111 -14.15 -10.27 0.77
C TRP A 111 -12.73 -9.75 0.57
N ILE A 112 -12.52 -8.48 0.92
CA ILE A 112 -11.22 -7.83 1.07
C ILE A 112 -11.04 -7.52 2.56
N ASP A 113 -9.85 -7.84 3.11
CA ASP A 113 -9.60 -7.63 4.54
C ASP A 113 -9.37 -6.15 4.86
N LEU A 114 -8.67 -5.41 3.99
CA LEU A 114 -8.43 -3.98 4.12
C LEU A 114 -8.66 -3.29 2.76
N TYR A 115 -9.73 -2.49 2.65
CA TYR A 115 -10.01 -1.73 1.43
C TYR A 115 -9.66 -0.27 1.61
N GLN A 116 -8.80 0.26 0.75
CA GLN A 116 -8.17 1.55 0.96
C GLN A 116 -8.58 2.56 -0.11
N PHE A 117 -8.95 3.77 0.31
CA PHE A 117 -9.11 4.91 -0.58
C PHE A 117 -7.71 5.37 -1.02
N HIS A 118 -7.36 5.15 -2.29
CA HIS A 118 -5.99 5.24 -2.81
C HIS A 118 -5.43 6.66 -2.82
N LYS A 119 -6.29 7.64 -3.05
CA LYS A 119 -5.96 9.08 -3.00
C LYS A 119 -7.20 9.90 -2.68
N PRO A 120 -7.04 11.10 -2.09
CA PRO A 120 -8.15 12.04 -1.89
C PRO A 120 -8.85 12.38 -3.21
N ASP A 121 -10.17 12.56 -3.16
CA ASP A 121 -10.99 13.07 -4.24
C ASP A 121 -11.59 14.44 -3.83
N PRO A 122 -11.14 15.55 -4.43
CA PRO A 122 -11.65 16.86 -4.08
C PRO A 122 -13.08 17.13 -4.56
N LEU A 123 -13.64 16.25 -5.40
CA LEU A 123 -14.98 16.41 -5.98
C LEU A 123 -16.05 15.69 -5.18
N THR A 124 -15.67 14.76 -4.30
CA THR A 124 -16.61 14.00 -3.48
C THR A 124 -16.43 14.34 -2.00
N PRO A 125 -17.48 14.76 -1.30
CA PRO A 125 -17.44 14.96 0.14
C PRO A 125 -16.99 13.67 0.86
N ILE A 126 -16.13 13.82 1.87
CA ILE A 126 -15.56 12.65 2.58
C ILE A 126 -16.62 11.80 3.28
N ASP A 127 -17.73 12.37 3.72
CA ASP A 127 -18.83 11.65 4.36
C ASP A 127 -19.56 10.72 3.37
N GLU A 128 -19.67 11.07 2.09
CA GLU A 128 -20.21 10.18 1.06
C GLU A 128 -19.30 8.96 0.87
N THR A 129 -17.99 9.19 0.75
CA THR A 129 -16.98 8.13 0.63
C THR A 129 -17.02 7.19 1.83
N LEU A 130 -17.03 7.73 3.06
CA LEU A 130 -17.07 6.95 4.29
C LEU A 130 -18.35 6.13 4.42
N ARG A 131 -19.52 6.70 4.08
CA ARG A 131 -20.80 5.97 4.08
C ARG A 131 -20.80 4.81 3.08
N ALA A 132 -20.26 5.04 1.88
CA ALA A 132 -20.14 3.99 0.89
C ALA A 132 -19.23 2.85 1.37
N MET A 133 -18.09 3.18 1.98
CA MET A 133 -17.17 2.18 2.55
C MET A 133 -17.79 1.43 3.74
N GLU A 134 -18.56 2.12 4.60
CA GLU A 134 -19.32 1.51 5.70
C GLU A 134 -20.35 0.49 5.20
N ASP A 135 -21.06 0.82 4.12
CA ASP A 135 -22.00 -0.14 3.52
C ASP A 135 -21.29 -1.41 3.04
N LEU A 136 -20.07 -1.31 2.51
CA LEU A 136 -19.27 -2.48 2.14
C LEU A 136 -18.87 -3.32 3.36
N VAL A 137 -18.58 -2.67 4.49
CA VAL A 137 -18.29 -3.35 5.76
C VAL A 137 -19.55 -4.06 6.26
N THR A 138 -20.68 -3.39 6.26
CA THR A 138 -21.98 -3.96 6.66
C THR A 138 -22.39 -5.14 5.78
N GLN A 139 -22.13 -5.08 4.47
CA GLN A 139 -22.36 -6.17 3.52
C GLN A 139 -21.38 -7.35 3.70
N GLY A 140 -20.33 -7.16 4.50
CA GLY A 140 -19.29 -8.17 4.69
C GLY A 140 -18.30 -8.32 3.52
N LYS A 141 -18.38 -7.47 2.49
CA LYS A 141 -17.44 -7.44 1.36
C LYS A 141 -16.07 -6.89 1.75
N VAL A 142 -16.03 -6.05 2.77
CA VAL A 142 -14.82 -5.44 3.32
C VAL A 142 -14.79 -5.67 4.83
N ARG A 143 -13.62 -5.96 5.41
CA ARG A 143 -13.49 -6.14 6.87
C ARG A 143 -13.06 -4.86 7.57
N TYR A 144 -12.07 -4.16 7.01
CA TYR A 144 -11.54 -2.89 7.52
C TYR A 144 -11.33 -1.92 6.37
N ILE A 145 -11.45 -0.64 6.67
CA ILE A 145 -11.21 0.44 5.70
C ILE A 145 -9.94 1.21 6.05
N GLY A 146 -9.28 1.73 5.02
CA GLY A 146 -8.05 2.53 5.16
C GLY A 146 -7.98 3.63 4.13
N CYS A 147 -6.97 4.48 4.24
CA CYS A 147 -6.68 5.54 3.28
C CYS A 147 -5.23 5.53 2.83
N SER A 148 -4.93 6.25 1.77
CA SER A 148 -3.59 6.41 1.23
C SER A 148 -3.43 7.81 0.63
N ASN A 149 -2.22 8.37 0.72
CA ASN A 149 -1.87 9.66 0.14
C ASN A 149 -2.74 10.83 0.65
N MET A 150 -3.25 10.75 1.86
CA MET A 150 -3.96 11.81 2.55
C MET A 150 -3.01 12.59 3.44
N VAL A 151 -3.07 13.93 3.39
CA VAL A 151 -2.35 14.77 4.35
C VAL A 151 -3.04 14.75 5.72
N ALA A 152 -2.33 15.14 6.77
CA ALA A 152 -2.78 15.02 8.16
C ALA A 152 -4.17 15.60 8.44
N TRP A 153 -4.48 16.80 7.88
CA TRP A 153 -5.79 17.42 8.08
C TRP A 153 -6.93 16.64 7.42
N GLN A 154 -6.68 16.01 6.26
CA GLN A 154 -7.69 15.16 5.59
C GLN A 154 -7.95 13.87 6.37
N VAL A 155 -6.91 13.29 6.97
CA VAL A 155 -7.06 12.15 7.88
C VAL A 155 -7.87 12.55 9.11
N ALA A 156 -7.57 13.70 9.71
CA ALA A 156 -8.31 14.21 10.87
C ALA A 156 -9.78 14.48 10.55
N ASP A 157 -10.05 15.12 9.41
CA ASP A 157 -11.41 15.39 8.92
C ASP A 157 -12.19 14.10 8.68
N ALA A 158 -11.59 13.12 8.01
CA ALA A 158 -12.22 11.81 7.79
C ALA A 158 -12.53 11.07 9.10
N GLN A 159 -11.59 11.05 10.05
CA GLN A 159 -11.79 10.38 11.35
C GLN A 159 -12.82 11.09 12.22
N TRP A 160 -12.84 12.43 12.20
CA TRP A 160 -13.85 13.23 12.87
C TRP A 160 -15.25 13.01 12.27
N THR A 161 -15.35 13.06 10.94
CA THR A 161 -16.60 12.79 10.21
C THR A 161 -17.13 11.41 10.51
N ALA A 162 -16.27 10.39 10.48
CA ALA A 162 -16.66 9.03 10.81
C ALA A 162 -17.24 8.94 12.22
N ARG A 163 -16.55 9.52 13.21
CA ARG A 163 -17.01 9.53 14.61
C ARG A 163 -18.33 10.28 14.79
N ASP A 164 -18.47 11.47 14.18
CA ASP A 164 -19.69 12.29 14.26
C ASP A 164 -20.90 11.58 13.66
N ARG A 165 -20.67 10.82 12.60
CA ARG A 165 -21.72 10.08 11.87
C ARG A 165 -21.94 8.65 12.35
N GLY A 166 -21.21 8.18 13.36
CA GLY A 166 -21.28 6.80 13.84
C GLY A 166 -20.85 5.74 12.81
N LEU A 167 -19.89 6.10 11.95
CA LEU A 167 -19.32 5.24 10.91
C LEU A 167 -17.98 4.65 11.36
N SER A 168 -17.54 3.60 10.69
CA SER A 168 -16.18 3.07 10.82
C SER A 168 -15.17 4.12 10.33
N GLY A 169 -14.16 4.42 11.14
CA GLY A 169 -13.02 5.23 10.73
C GLY A 169 -11.97 4.39 10.03
N PHE A 170 -11.01 5.04 9.37
CA PHE A 170 -9.88 4.36 8.76
C PHE A 170 -9.01 3.67 9.82
N ALA A 171 -8.74 2.38 9.62
CA ALA A 171 -7.85 1.59 10.47
C ALA A 171 -6.37 1.85 10.17
N SER A 172 -6.05 2.31 8.95
CA SER A 172 -4.69 2.59 8.50
C SER A 172 -4.60 3.76 7.54
N ALA A 173 -3.41 4.37 7.51
CA ALA A 173 -2.98 5.26 6.45
C ALA A 173 -1.77 4.63 5.73
N GLN A 174 -1.74 4.71 4.40
CA GLN A 174 -0.61 4.24 3.60
C GLN A 174 0.05 5.43 2.90
N ASP A 175 1.34 5.67 3.18
CA ASP A 175 2.05 6.84 2.67
C ASP A 175 3.53 6.56 2.36
N GLU A 176 4.18 7.45 1.58
CA GLU A 176 5.60 7.33 1.27
C GLU A 176 6.42 7.63 2.53
N TYR A 177 7.11 6.60 3.02
CA TYR A 177 7.95 6.74 4.19
C TYR A 177 9.18 5.83 4.13
N SER A 178 10.36 6.43 4.32
CA SER A 178 11.65 5.72 4.34
C SER A 178 12.69 6.55 5.10
N LEU A 179 13.88 5.99 5.31
CA LEU A 179 14.99 6.74 5.91
C LEU A 179 15.43 7.96 5.09
N LEU A 180 15.09 8.02 3.79
CA LEU A 180 15.35 9.17 2.92
C LEU A 180 14.14 10.12 2.77
N LYS A 181 12.92 9.65 3.04
CA LYS A 181 11.69 10.41 2.90
C LYS A 181 10.94 10.42 4.24
N ARG A 182 11.20 11.42 5.07
CA ARG A 182 10.72 11.49 6.45
C ARG A 182 9.66 12.58 6.69
N GLY A 183 9.14 13.21 5.65
CA GLY A 183 8.16 14.31 5.77
C GLY A 183 6.89 13.94 6.56
N ALA A 184 6.46 12.68 6.47
CA ALA A 184 5.29 12.20 7.22
C ALA A 184 5.45 12.29 8.75
N GLU A 185 6.67 12.43 9.27
CA GLU A 185 6.92 12.58 10.72
C GLU A 185 6.48 13.93 11.28
N GLN A 186 6.34 14.95 10.43
CA GLN A 186 6.01 16.30 10.86
C GLN A 186 4.55 16.42 11.33
N ASP A 187 3.62 15.82 10.61
CA ASP A 187 2.18 15.97 10.86
C ASP A 187 1.38 14.67 10.71
N LEU A 188 1.61 13.88 9.65
CA LEU A 188 0.81 12.69 9.37
C LEU A 188 0.98 11.62 10.44
N ILE A 189 2.22 11.26 10.81
CA ILE A 189 2.48 10.23 11.83
C ILE A 189 1.90 10.63 13.18
N PRO A 190 2.07 11.87 13.70
CA PRO A 190 1.37 12.33 14.89
C PRO A 190 -0.16 12.23 14.78
N ALA A 191 -0.75 12.61 13.65
CA ALA A 191 -2.20 12.54 13.44
C ALA A 191 -2.71 11.09 13.48
N ILE A 192 -2.12 10.18 12.71
CA ILE A 192 -2.55 8.77 12.72
C ILE A 192 -2.33 8.09 14.07
N ALA A 193 -1.26 8.44 14.79
CA ALA A 193 -1.03 7.95 16.15
C ALA A 193 -2.11 8.42 17.12
N HIS A 194 -2.54 9.70 17.05
CA HIS A 194 -3.63 10.24 17.85
C HIS A 194 -4.94 9.47 17.65
N TYR A 195 -5.27 9.12 16.41
CA TYR A 195 -6.49 8.36 16.07
C TYR A 195 -6.30 6.83 16.24
N GLY A 196 -5.11 6.36 16.58
CA GLY A 196 -4.84 4.95 16.77
C GLY A 196 -4.83 4.14 15.47
N MET A 197 -4.53 4.78 14.35
CA MET A 197 -4.40 4.15 13.04
C MET A 197 -3.02 3.51 12.86
N GLY A 198 -2.93 2.49 12.01
CA GLY A 198 -1.66 1.91 11.58
C GLY A 198 -1.05 2.67 10.40
N LEU A 199 0.29 2.74 10.33
CA LEU A 199 1.00 3.23 9.14
C LEU A 199 1.45 2.05 8.29
N LEU A 200 1.15 2.10 6.99
CA LEU A 200 1.65 1.18 5.96
C LEU A 200 2.61 1.94 5.03
N PRO A 201 3.93 1.92 5.27
CA PRO A 201 4.86 2.64 4.41
C PRO A 201 4.96 2.02 3.03
N TYR A 202 4.81 2.83 1.97
CA TYR A 202 5.22 2.40 0.64
C TYR A 202 6.60 2.99 0.28
N PHE A 203 7.34 2.32 -0.59
CA PHE A 203 8.74 2.59 -0.91
C PHE A 203 9.68 2.68 0.32
N PRO A 204 9.57 1.76 1.30
CA PRO A 204 10.38 1.81 2.52
C PRO A 204 11.89 1.74 2.26
N LEU A 205 12.29 1.20 1.11
CA LEU A 205 13.67 1.17 0.63
C LEU A 205 13.96 2.21 -0.46
N ALA A 206 13.17 3.30 -0.53
CA ALA A 206 13.34 4.42 -1.46
C ALA A 206 13.53 3.96 -2.92
N ASN A 207 12.58 3.17 -3.44
CA ASN A 207 12.65 2.56 -4.78
C ASN A 207 13.89 1.68 -5.03
N GLY A 208 14.49 1.16 -3.97
CA GLY A 208 15.70 0.33 -4.01
C GLY A 208 17.00 1.09 -3.78
N ALA A 209 16.97 2.40 -3.56
CA ALA A 209 18.19 3.17 -3.26
C ALA A 209 18.89 2.71 -1.98
N LEU A 210 18.11 2.22 -1.01
CA LEU A 210 18.63 1.75 0.29
C LEU A 210 19.01 0.25 0.30
N THR A 211 19.12 -0.39 -0.87
CA THR A 211 19.49 -1.82 -0.94
C THR A 211 20.98 -2.09 -1.16
N GLY A 212 21.82 -1.06 -1.16
CA GLY A 212 23.26 -1.18 -1.36
C GLY A 212 23.72 -1.42 -2.81
N LYS A 213 22.80 -1.64 -3.76
CA LYS A 213 23.16 -1.94 -5.16
C LYS A 213 23.57 -0.74 -6.00
N TYR A 214 23.21 0.48 -5.57
CA TYR A 214 23.62 1.71 -6.25
C TYR A 214 24.86 2.29 -5.58
N LYS A 215 25.84 2.70 -6.39
CA LYS A 215 27.09 3.31 -5.91
C LYS A 215 27.25 4.68 -6.54
N ARG A 216 27.64 5.68 -5.73
CA ARG A 216 27.91 7.04 -6.20
C ARG A 216 29.01 7.01 -7.28
N GLY A 217 28.81 7.70 -8.39
CA GLY A 217 29.78 7.78 -9.49
C GLY A 217 29.93 6.51 -10.34
N ALA A 218 29.23 5.42 -10.00
CA ALA A 218 29.23 4.20 -10.82
C ALA A 218 28.04 4.18 -11.81
N ALA A 219 28.15 3.33 -12.84
CA ALA A 219 27.05 3.05 -13.74
C ALA A 219 25.85 2.46 -12.98
N MET A 220 24.66 2.85 -13.40
CA MET A 220 23.40 2.30 -12.82
C MET A 220 23.28 0.80 -13.13
N PRO A 221 22.95 -0.04 -12.12
CA PRO A 221 22.85 -1.48 -12.32
C PRO A 221 21.79 -1.84 -13.38
N GLU A 222 22.14 -2.72 -14.31
CA GLU A 222 21.20 -3.18 -15.34
C GLU A 222 19.96 -3.83 -14.74
N GLY A 223 18.78 -3.58 -15.35
CA GLY A 223 17.51 -4.14 -14.91
C GLY A 223 16.97 -3.56 -13.61
N ALA A 224 17.74 -2.75 -12.87
CA ALA A 224 17.30 -2.17 -11.61
C ALA A 224 16.19 -1.12 -11.83
N ARG A 225 15.35 -0.95 -10.80
CA ARG A 225 14.15 -0.10 -10.88
C ARG A 225 14.47 1.35 -11.26
N LEU A 226 15.44 1.97 -10.59
CA LEU A 226 15.79 3.37 -10.83
C LEU A 226 16.54 3.58 -12.15
N THR A 227 17.19 2.55 -12.68
CA THR A 227 17.76 2.57 -14.04
C THR A 227 16.69 2.77 -15.11
N LYS A 228 15.48 2.22 -14.88
CA LYS A 228 14.31 2.37 -15.76
C LYS A 228 13.51 3.65 -15.49
N LEU A 229 13.84 4.43 -14.47
CA LEU A 229 13.13 5.62 -14.01
C LEU A 229 14.10 6.78 -13.77
N PRO A 230 14.74 7.33 -14.83
CA PRO A 230 15.83 8.31 -14.70
C PRO A 230 15.42 9.60 -13.96
N GLU A 231 14.22 10.11 -14.20
CA GLU A 231 13.71 11.29 -13.48
C GLU A 231 13.59 11.04 -11.97
N ARG A 232 13.06 9.88 -11.60
CA ARG A 232 12.93 9.47 -10.21
C ARG A 232 14.31 9.24 -9.56
N ALA A 233 15.26 8.68 -10.32
CA ALA A 233 16.62 8.50 -9.89
C ALA A 233 17.28 9.86 -9.57
N GLY A 234 17.11 10.86 -10.45
CA GLY A 234 17.62 12.22 -10.23
C GLY A 234 17.05 12.89 -8.98
N GLN A 235 15.78 12.65 -8.66
CA GLN A 235 15.17 13.16 -7.43
C GLN A 235 15.70 12.47 -6.16
N ILE A 236 15.94 11.15 -6.24
CA ILE A 236 16.40 10.35 -5.09
C ILE A 236 17.90 10.54 -4.84
N PHE A 237 18.73 10.56 -5.88
CA PHE A 237 20.18 10.58 -5.76
C PHE A 237 20.75 12.01 -5.70
N SER A 238 20.18 12.87 -4.83
CA SER A 238 20.79 14.15 -4.48
C SER A 238 22.08 13.95 -3.63
N GLU A 239 22.94 14.96 -3.59
CA GLU A 239 24.15 14.95 -2.77
C GLU A 239 23.86 14.66 -1.28
N ASP A 240 22.79 15.23 -0.75
CA ASP A 240 22.35 14.98 0.63
C ASP A 240 21.91 13.53 0.86
N ASN A 241 21.15 12.96 -0.07
CA ASN A 241 20.74 11.57 0.03
C ASN A 241 21.90 10.60 -0.18
N TRP A 242 22.87 10.92 -1.05
CA TRP A 242 24.07 10.11 -1.17
C TRP A 242 24.84 10.03 0.14
N ARG A 243 25.04 11.15 0.83
CA ARG A 243 25.69 11.16 2.16
C ARG A 243 24.95 10.26 3.17
N LYS A 244 23.60 10.30 3.16
CA LYS A 244 22.78 9.45 4.03
C LYS A 244 22.91 7.97 3.65
N ILE A 245 22.87 7.63 2.36
CA ILE A 245 23.03 6.24 1.88
C ILE A 245 24.40 5.69 2.27
N GLU A 246 25.47 6.43 2.04
CA GLU A 246 26.84 6.05 2.39
C GLU A 246 27.00 5.84 3.91
N GLY A 247 26.44 6.75 4.72
CA GLY A 247 26.44 6.62 6.18
C GLY A 247 25.66 5.39 6.67
N LEU A 248 24.50 5.11 6.09
CA LEU A 248 23.69 3.92 6.42
C LEU A 248 24.41 2.63 5.98
N THR A 249 25.06 2.64 4.83
CA THR A 249 25.86 1.50 4.35
C THR A 249 27.00 1.19 5.32
N ALA A 250 27.79 2.20 5.68
CA ALA A 250 28.88 2.03 6.65
C ALA A 250 28.38 1.53 8.02
N PHE A 251 27.24 2.05 8.48
CA PHE A 251 26.61 1.58 9.72
C PHE A 251 26.20 0.10 9.66
N ALA A 252 25.62 -0.35 8.54
CA ALA A 252 25.23 -1.74 8.34
C ALA A 252 26.46 -2.67 8.26
N GLU A 253 27.46 -2.30 7.46
CA GLU A 253 28.70 -3.06 7.28
C GLU A 253 29.45 -3.29 8.61
N GLN A 254 29.55 -2.25 9.46
CA GLN A 254 30.15 -2.36 10.80
C GLN A 254 29.46 -3.40 11.70
N ARG A 255 28.25 -3.80 11.37
CA ARG A 255 27.41 -4.77 12.12
C ARG A 255 27.22 -6.09 11.38
N GLY A 256 27.97 -6.32 10.29
CA GLY A 256 27.88 -7.53 9.48
C GLY A 256 26.58 -7.64 8.67
N HIS A 257 25.94 -6.50 8.36
CA HIS A 257 24.74 -6.42 7.54
C HIS A 257 25.00 -5.68 6.22
N SER A 258 24.06 -5.83 5.27
CA SER A 258 24.12 -5.16 3.97
C SER A 258 22.99 -4.14 3.84
#